data_3282977d8b6bfdd24c50bbc4ed5d0586
#
_entry.id   3282977d8b6bfdd24c50bbc4ed5d0586
#
_cell.length_a   1.000
_cell.length_b   1.000
_cell.length_c   1.000
_cell.angle_alpha   90.00
_cell.angle_beta   90.00
_cell.angle_gamma   90.00
#
_symmetry.space_group_name_H-M   'P 1'
#
loop_
_entity.id
_entity.type
_entity.pdbx_description
1 polymer ?
#
loop_
_entity_poly.entity_id
_entity_poly.type
_entity_poly.pdbx_seq_one_letter_code
_entity_poly.pdbx_strand_id
1 'polypeptide(L)'
;MLNHTLSRRSLLKAGAALVATTTLAKAQSLPSSAASKSSALDYTRMFPELPGAKFASEDLKRLAMGDAAGLGGMSAEPETLKQSDGQSKRDAQGHLIISATPEDELDDEENFGMSAGYSYLGQFIDHDLTLNPVDHFGPLVGGMPTNNLRSASFDLDCVYGRGPADQPYLYQDDGRSLLVGRTLNQAGVASNAHDHPRLKGRAILGDKRNDENVLVSQMHGVFVAFHNKVAADHPRASFDELRQIVTLHYQWMILTDFLPKLLGADVVAGLLPGFGEGGKVNRAQARLTFASQLPAGQIPLEFVDAAYRFGHSLIRPVYRLNTEMRGTEQELAANPALSGRRQIFAASYYSGLNGFREFPAEWAVDWKLYFEIDNRLDYRTVAQGARRVQASYKIDTSLTNPLAFLPEFSAGDDSSSMRRDKNGMPVARTGQIANLAYRNLLRGVQDGLPSGQAVALAMGLTPIDTKDLKVGKATVEGLKSNRSIADYGASFSQAAPLWFYILAEAQHVWAQKVEQMSQQSDDARNAVPTRLGPVGGQLVGQSFIAILKNDPKSILYANANWRPKYLRQGRFDMPALVVAAGLV
;
A
#
# COMPACT_ATOMS: atom_id res chain seq x y z
N MET A 1 -24.98 65.14 -4.39
CA MET A 1 -24.67 64.79 -2.99
C MET A 1 -25.95 64.44 -2.30
N LEU A 2 -26.14 63.18 -2.01
CA LEU A 2 -27.01 62.62 -0.94
C LEU A 2 -26.77 61.10 -0.92
N ASN A 3 -25.91 60.69 0.01
CA ASN A 3 -25.67 59.31 0.37
C ASN A 3 -26.90 58.78 1.13
N HIS A 4 -27.54 57.73 0.65
CA HIS A 4 -28.43 56.88 1.45
C HIS A 4 -27.86 55.48 1.56
N THR A 5 -27.20 55.22 2.66
CA THR A 5 -26.86 53.86 3.14
C THR A 5 -28.13 53.15 3.62
N LEU A 6 -28.59 52.17 2.87
CA LEU A 6 -29.66 51.28 3.29
C LEU A 6 -29.13 50.25 4.31
N SER A 7 -29.74 50.21 5.49
CA SER A 7 -29.35 49.31 6.57
C SER A 7 -29.78 47.86 6.28
N ARG A 8 -29.00 46.89 6.79
CA ARG A 8 -29.27 45.42 6.67
C ARG A 8 -30.66 44.98 7.13
N ARG A 9 -31.39 45.80 7.88
CA ARG A 9 -32.76 45.49 8.34
C ARG A 9 -33.83 45.76 7.27
N SER A 10 -33.56 46.53 6.26
CA SER A 10 -34.51 46.80 5.17
C SER A 10 -34.52 45.73 4.09
N LEU A 11 -33.44 44.97 3.96
CA LEU A 11 -33.34 43.84 3.00
C LEU A 11 -34.06 42.57 3.48
N LEU A 12 -34.24 42.40 4.79
CA LEU A 12 -34.95 41.25 5.37
C LEU A 12 -36.48 41.39 5.34
N LYS A 13 -37.03 42.58 5.15
CA LYS A 13 -38.48 42.82 5.05
C LYS A 13 -39.03 42.74 3.63
N ALA A 14 -38.20 42.84 2.62
CA ALA A 14 -38.61 42.71 1.20
C ALA A 14 -38.64 41.26 0.69
N GLY A 15 -37.97 40.35 1.39
CA GLY A 15 -37.95 38.90 1.05
C GLY A 15 -39.14 38.07 1.57
N ALA A 16 -39.95 38.63 2.45
CA ALA A 16 -41.06 37.86 3.07
C ALA A 16 -42.44 38.08 2.43
N ALA A 17 -42.55 38.91 1.40
CA ALA A 17 -43.84 39.26 0.76
C ALA A 17 -44.02 38.68 -0.65
N LEU A 18 -43.14 37.77 -1.12
CA LEU A 18 -43.20 37.16 -2.46
C LEU A 18 -43.31 35.62 -2.45
N VAL A 19 -43.79 35.03 -1.37
CA VAL A 19 -43.98 33.57 -1.25
C VAL A 19 -45.41 33.19 -0.88
N ALA A 20 -46.41 33.93 -1.34
CA ALA A 20 -47.79 33.55 -1.14
C ALA A 20 -48.66 33.83 -2.36
N THR A 21 -48.36 33.25 -3.48
CA THR A 21 -49.31 32.87 -4.56
C THR A 21 -48.58 32.14 -5.68
N THR A 22 -48.32 30.88 -5.53
CA THR A 22 -48.20 29.97 -6.69
C THR A 22 -48.86 28.64 -6.31
N THR A 23 -49.96 28.40 -6.97
CA THR A 23 -50.75 27.19 -7.09
C THR A 23 -49.93 25.89 -7.01
N LEU A 24 -50.42 24.94 -6.23
CA LEU A 24 -50.01 23.52 -6.27
C LEU A 24 -50.10 22.97 -7.69
N ALA A 25 -48.98 22.97 -8.40
CA ALA A 25 -48.75 22.04 -9.49
C ALA A 25 -48.22 20.75 -8.83
N LYS A 26 -48.93 19.66 -9.06
CA LYS A 26 -48.48 18.31 -8.69
C LYS A 26 -47.04 18.13 -9.15
N ALA A 27 -46.11 18.01 -8.22
CA ALA A 27 -44.79 17.52 -8.50
C ALA A 27 -44.93 16.07 -8.98
N GLN A 28 -44.82 15.87 -10.28
CA GLN A 28 -44.50 14.58 -10.85
C GLN A 28 -43.11 14.24 -10.30
N SER A 29 -43.05 13.18 -9.49
CA SER A 29 -41.80 12.58 -9.05
C SER A 29 -40.98 12.24 -10.30
N LEU A 30 -39.88 12.96 -10.50
CA LEU A 30 -38.79 12.48 -11.35
C LEU A 30 -38.40 11.10 -10.83
N PRO A 31 -38.25 10.09 -11.69
CA PRO A 31 -37.74 8.81 -11.23
C PRO A 31 -36.35 9.04 -10.65
N SER A 32 -36.20 8.81 -9.36
CA SER A 32 -34.92 8.68 -8.70
C SER A 32 -34.24 7.47 -9.32
N SER A 33 -33.34 7.70 -10.25
CA SER A 33 -32.40 6.70 -10.75
C SER A 33 -31.20 6.51 -9.78
N ALA A 34 -31.43 6.72 -8.50
CA ALA A 34 -30.66 6.03 -7.50
C ALA A 34 -31.21 4.59 -7.51
N ALA A 35 -30.64 3.74 -8.35
CA ALA A 35 -30.74 2.32 -8.15
C ALA A 35 -30.35 2.09 -6.69
N SER A 36 -31.33 1.73 -5.86
CA SER A 36 -31.07 1.20 -4.54
C SER A 36 -30.11 0.03 -4.78
N LYS A 37 -28.82 0.21 -4.43
CA LYS A 37 -27.95 -0.94 -4.25
C LYS A 37 -28.77 -1.86 -3.33
N SER A 38 -29.11 -3.03 -3.83
CA SER A 38 -29.61 -4.11 -3.01
C SER A 38 -28.67 -4.23 -1.83
N SER A 39 -29.14 -4.62 -0.68
CA SER A 39 -28.37 -4.86 0.54
C SER A 39 -27.38 -6.04 0.41
N ALA A 40 -26.73 -6.18 -0.74
CA ALA A 40 -25.64 -7.11 -0.96
C ALA A 40 -24.43 -6.60 -0.16
N LEU A 41 -23.86 -7.45 0.66
CA LEU A 41 -22.61 -7.17 1.37
C LEU A 41 -21.51 -6.93 0.34
N ASP A 42 -20.70 -5.88 0.54
CA ASP A 42 -19.55 -5.58 -0.34
C ASP A 42 -18.36 -6.54 -0.07
N TYR A 43 -18.43 -7.31 1.00
CA TYR A 43 -17.45 -8.31 1.42
C TYR A 43 -18.07 -9.70 1.53
N THR A 44 -17.21 -10.72 1.39
CA THR A 44 -17.57 -12.12 1.48
C THR A 44 -16.52 -12.91 2.25
N ARG A 45 -16.67 -14.22 2.33
CA ARG A 45 -15.66 -15.15 2.86
C ARG A 45 -15.22 -16.11 1.76
N MET A 46 -13.91 -16.40 1.73
CA MET A 46 -13.37 -17.48 0.91
C MET A 46 -13.64 -18.85 1.55
N PHE A 47 -13.65 -18.89 2.89
CA PHE A 47 -13.91 -20.08 3.72
C PHE A 47 -15.06 -19.82 4.71
N PRO A 48 -16.31 -19.71 4.22
CA PRO A 48 -17.44 -19.33 5.08
C PRO A 48 -17.78 -20.37 6.15
N GLU A 49 -17.36 -21.63 5.98
CA GLU A 49 -17.57 -22.74 6.91
C GLU A 49 -16.58 -22.73 8.09
N LEU A 50 -15.48 -21.99 7.99
CA LEU A 50 -14.48 -21.94 9.06
C LEU A 50 -14.91 -20.96 10.16
N PRO A 51 -14.85 -21.37 11.44
CA PRO A 51 -15.14 -20.47 12.54
C PRO A 51 -14.07 -19.40 12.69
N GLY A 52 -14.46 -18.21 13.15
CA GLY A 52 -13.53 -17.17 13.53
C GLY A 52 -12.65 -17.61 14.70
N ALA A 53 -11.34 -17.39 14.54
CA ALA A 53 -10.36 -17.68 15.59
C ALA A 53 -10.47 -16.65 16.73
N LYS A 54 -10.22 -17.11 17.95
CA LYS A 54 -10.28 -16.27 19.16
C LYS A 54 -8.90 -16.20 19.80
N PHE A 55 -8.43 -14.99 20.05
CA PHE A 55 -7.17 -14.73 20.71
C PHE A 55 -7.37 -13.70 21.82
N ALA A 56 -6.63 -13.84 22.93
CA ALA A 56 -6.67 -12.88 24.02
C ALA A 56 -6.06 -11.54 23.58
N SER A 57 -6.71 -10.43 23.88
CA SER A 57 -6.26 -9.09 23.48
C SER A 57 -4.86 -8.76 24.01
N GLU A 58 -4.53 -9.18 25.22
CA GLU A 58 -3.19 -8.97 25.81
C GLU A 58 -2.11 -9.80 25.09
N ASP A 59 -2.43 -11.02 24.64
CA ASP A 59 -1.52 -11.84 23.84
C ASP A 59 -1.28 -11.20 22.46
N LEU A 60 -2.34 -10.70 21.80
CA LEU A 60 -2.22 -9.95 20.54
C LEU A 60 -1.37 -8.70 20.70
N LYS A 61 -1.55 -7.97 21.81
CA LYS A 61 -0.76 -6.78 22.11
C LYS A 61 0.70 -7.11 22.33
N ARG A 62 0.98 -8.18 23.10
CA ARG A 62 2.34 -8.66 23.33
C ARG A 62 2.99 -9.13 22.02
N LEU A 63 2.26 -9.83 21.17
CA LEU A 63 2.74 -10.23 19.84
C LEU A 63 3.11 -9.02 18.99
N ALA A 64 2.28 -7.98 18.98
CA ALA A 64 2.52 -6.78 18.18
C ALA A 64 3.67 -5.92 18.69
N MET A 65 3.80 -5.74 20.01
CA MET A 65 4.62 -4.69 20.62
C MET A 65 5.73 -5.23 21.54
N GLY A 66 5.74 -6.54 21.83
CA GLY A 66 6.61 -7.10 22.85
C GLY A 66 6.13 -6.82 24.28
N ASP A 67 7.01 -6.98 25.25
CA ASP A 67 6.71 -6.73 26.66
C ASP A 67 7.86 -6.01 27.40
N ALA A 68 7.55 -5.58 28.62
CA ALA A 68 8.51 -4.88 29.48
C ALA A 68 9.67 -5.79 29.99
N ALA A 69 9.56 -7.10 29.83
CA ALA A 69 10.60 -8.06 30.20
C ALA A 69 11.65 -8.24 29.10
N GLY A 70 11.52 -7.53 27.98
CA GLY A 70 12.48 -7.55 26.87
C GLY A 70 12.14 -8.56 25.75
N LEU A 71 10.94 -9.13 25.74
CA LEU A 71 10.45 -9.89 24.61
C LEU A 71 10.08 -8.90 23.50
N GLY A 72 10.82 -8.90 22.38
CA GLY A 72 10.53 -8.06 21.22
C GLY A 72 9.25 -8.53 20.49
N GLY A 73 8.46 -7.61 19.94
CA GLY A 73 7.25 -7.91 19.16
C GLY A 73 7.46 -7.85 17.64
N MET A 74 6.37 -7.88 16.90
CA MET A 74 6.37 -7.66 15.44
C MET A 74 6.85 -6.25 15.07
N SER A 75 6.59 -5.23 15.92
CA SER A 75 7.09 -3.87 15.71
C SER A 75 8.58 -3.82 16.06
N ALA A 76 9.41 -3.63 15.06
CA ALA A 76 10.85 -3.54 15.24
C ALA A 76 11.25 -2.32 16.08
N GLU A 77 12.28 -2.48 16.88
CA GLU A 77 12.93 -1.35 17.55
C GLU A 77 13.59 -0.43 16.51
N PRO A 78 13.62 0.90 16.75
CA PRO A 78 14.26 1.80 15.82
C PRO A 78 15.77 1.54 15.76
N GLU A 79 16.29 1.31 14.58
CA GLU A 79 17.73 1.32 14.36
C GLU A 79 18.23 2.75 14.53
N THR A 80 19.12 2.96 15.48
CA THR A 80 19.59 4.28 15.84
C THR A 80 21.10 4.37 15.77
N LEU A 81 21.60 5.53 15.36
CA LEU A 81 23.01 5.82 15.50
C LEU A 81 23.43 5.70 16.96
N LYS A 82 24.58 5.07 17.17
CA LYS A 82 25.15 4.88 18.51
C LYS A 82 26.23 5.91 18.81
N GLN A 83 26.32 6.29 20.06
CA GLN A 83 27.46 6.99 20.63
C GLN A 83 28.58 5.96 20.94
N SER A 84 29.76 6.46 21.30
CA SER A 84 30.89 5.60 21.69
C SER A 84 30.65 4.74 22.93
N ASP A 85 29.70 5.14 23.78
CA ASP A 85 29.25 4.40 24.98
C ASP A 85 28.13 3.39 24.68
N GLY A 86 27.71 3.22 23.39
CA GLY A 86 26.66 2.32 22.97
C GLY A 86 25.24 2.89 23.10
N GLN A 87 25.06 4.07 23.68
CA GLN A 87 23.75 4.70 23.78
C GLN A 87 23.29 5.25 22.43
N SER A 88 21.98 5.32 22.22
CA SER A 88 21.41 5.91 21.00
C SER A 88 21.62 7.43 20.98
N LYS A 89 22.16 7.95 19.87
CA LYS A 89 22.28 9.39 19.65
C LYS A 89 20.93 10.06 19.58
N ARG A 90 20.89 11.31 20.05
CA ARG A 90 19.70 12.16 19.97
C ARG A 90 20.07 13.51 19.35
N ASP A 91 19.10 14.12 18.66
CA ASP A 91 19.21 15.49 18.16
C ASP A 91 19.11 16.54 19.29
N ALA A 92 19.22 17.82 18.94
CA ALA A 92 19.14 18.93 19.90
C ALA A 92 17.75 19.03 20.58
N GLN A 93 16.72 18.42 19.99
CA GLN A 93 15.36 18.34 20.53
C GLN A 93 15.12 17.06 21.35
N GLY A 94 16.13 16.21 21.49
CA GLY A 94 16.06 14.94 22.24
C GLY A 94 15.47 13.77 21.45
N HIS A 95 15.24 13.89 20.13
CA HIS A 95 14.72 12.81 19.30
C HIS A 95 15.84 11.82 18.94
N LEU A 96 15.48 10.54 18.82
CA LEU A 96 16.38 9.52 18.33
C LEU A 96 16.81 9.80 16.89
N ILE A 97 18.10 9.70 16.61
CA ILE A 97 18.64 9.79 15.25
C ILE A 97 18.62 8.39 14.66
N ILE A 98 17.77 8.19 13.66
CA ILE A 98 17.60 6.90 13.00
C ILE A 98 18.82 6.62 12.12
N SER A 99 19.33 5.40 12.22
CA SER A 99 20.33 4.85 11.29
C SER A 99 19.66 4.32 10.04
N ALA A 100 20.42 4.23 8.96
CA ALA A 100 20.05 3.51 7.77
C ALA A 100 21.31 2.97 7.09
N THR A 101 21.23 1.74 6.61
CA THR A 101 22.31 1.14 5.81
C THR A 101 22.50 1.96 4.53
N PRO A 102 23.75 2.33 4.16
CA PRO A 102 24.04 2.98 2.89
C PRO A 102 23.53 2.17 1.68
N GLU A 103 23.15 2.85 0.58
CA GLU A 103 22.63 2.16 -0.61
C GLU A 103 23.67 1.32 -1.36
N ASP A 104 24.95 1.48 -1.07
CA ASP A 104 26.06 0.70 -1.60
C ASP A 104 26.48 -0.46 -0.70
N GLU A 105 25.81 -0.64 0.45
CA GLU A 105 26.01 -1.76 1.36
C GLU A 105 24.79 -2.70 1.36
N LEU A 106 25.00 -3.96 1.74
CA LEU A 106 23.94 -4.95 1.90
C LEU A 106 23.21 -4.69 3.23
N ASP A 107 21.89 -4.57 3.16
CA ASP A 107 20.99 -4.62 4.30
C ASP A 107 20.36 -6.02 4.35
N ASP A 108 20.56 -6.73 5.45
CA ASP A 108 20.11 -8.12 5.62
C ASP A 108 18.59 -8.30 5.51
N GLU A 109 17.83 -7.23 5.71
CA GLU A 109 16.37 -7.23 5.59
C GLU A 109 15.89 -7.01 4.14
N GLU A 110 16.78 -6.65 3.22
CA GLU A 110 16.40 -6.37 1.84
C GLU A 110 15.94 -7.62 1.07
N ASN A 111 14.86 -7.45 0.31
CA ASN A 111 14.31 -8.46 -0.58
C ASN A 111 14.76 -8.19 -2.03
N PHE A 112 15.87 -8.78 -2.44
CA PHE A 112 16.40 -8.59 -3.80
C PHE A 112 15.52 -9.17 -4.92
N GLY A 113 14.46 -9.90 -4.57
CA GLY A 113 13.44 -10.34 -5.53
C GLY A 113 12.42 -9.26 -5.89
N MET A 114 12.38 -8.14 -5.14
CA MET A 114 11.39 -7.10 -5.32
C MET A 114 11.93 -5.73 -4.90
N SER A 115 11.91 -4.77 -5.80
CA SER A 115 12.29 -3.40 -5.49
C SER A 115 11.19 -2.65 -4.71
N ALA A 116 11.59 -1.60 -3.99
CA ALA A 116 10.71 -0.82 -3.11
C ALA A 116 9.50 -0.19 -3.84
N GLY A 117 9.61 0.07 -5.13
CA GLY A 117 8.49 0.57 -5.93
C GLY A 117 7.29 -0.36 -5.93
N TYR A 118 7.51 -1.68 -5.85
CA TYR A 118 6.41 -2.65 -5.82
C TYR A 118 5.66 -2.66 -4.48
N SER A 119 6.27 -2.23 -3.37
CA SER A 119 5.56 -2.03 -2.10
C SER A 119 4.48 -0.97 -2.25
N TYR A 120 4.81 0.15 -2.91
CA TYR A 120 3.88 1.26 -3.14
C TYR A 120 2.90 1.01 -4.28
N LEU A 121 3.29 0.21 -5.28
CA LEU A 121 2.35 -0.32 -6.26
C LEU A 121 1.32 -1.23 -5.58
N GLY A 122 1.75 -2.09 -4.67
CA GLY A 122 0.84 -2.93 -3.86
C GLY A 122 -0.14 -2.10 -3.03
N GLN A 123 0.34 -1.05 -2.38
CA GLN A 123 -0.51 -0.10 -1.65
C GLN A 123 -1.50 0.62 -2.57
N PHE A 124 -1.06 1.07 -3.73
CA PHE A 124 -1.92 1.70 -4.74
C PHE A 124 -3.00 0.73 -5.26
N ILE A 125 -2.67 -0.54 -5.48
CA ILE A 125 -3.62 -1.59 -5.87
C ILE A 125 -4.65 -1.83 -4.74
N ASP A 126 -4.24 -1.83 -3.46
CA ASP A 126 -5.18 -1.91 -2.34
C ASP A 126 -6.18 -0.76 -2.35
N HIS A 127 -5.70 0.45 -2.61
CA HIS A 127 -6.53 1.65 -2.69
C HIS A 127 -7.52 1.62 -3.89
N ASP A 128 -7.20 0.87 -4.94
CA ASP A 128 -8.11 0.66 -6.07
C ASP A 128 -9.20 -0.38 -5.76
N LEU A 129 -8.91 -1.35 -4.89
CA LEU A 129 -9.84 -2.44 -4.58
C LEU A 129 -10.77 -2.16 -3.41
N THR A 130 -10.27 -1.48 -2.38
CA THR A 130 -10.97 -1.36 -1.10
C THR A 130 -10.92 0.05 -0.56
N LEU A 131 -12.04 0.53 -0.02
CA LEU A 131 -12.12 1.71 0.84
C LEU A 131 -13.25 1.54 1.83
N ASN A 132 -12.93 1.23 3.08
CA ASN A 132 -13.89 1.30 4.17
C ASN A 132 -13.86 2.72 4.77
N PRO A 133 -14.94 3.50 4.67
CA PRO A 133 -14.96 4.87 5.16
C PRO A 133 -14.97 4.99 6.68
N VAL A 134 -15.23 3.88 7.37
CA VAL A 134 -15.44 3.84 8.81
C VAL A 134 -14.38 2.97 9.46
N ASP A 135 -13.32 3.62 9.95
CA ASP A 135 -12.28 2.93 10.72
C ASP A 135 -12.74 2.80 12.18
N HIS A 136 -13.55 1.77 12.46
CA HIS A 136 -14.08 1.50 13.78
C HIS A 136 -13.16 0.58 14.57
N PHE A 137 -12.35 1.14 15.46
CA PHE A 137 -11.74 0.43 16.59
C PHE A 137 -12.51 0.69 17.91
N GLY A 138 -13.78 1.07 17.81
CA GLY A 138 -14.73 1.06 18.93
C GLY A 138 -15.32 -0.35 19.15
N PRO A 139 -16.06 -0.59 20.23
CA PRO A 139 -16.75 -1.85 20.42
C PRO A 139 -17.69 -2.08 19.24
N LEU A 140 -17.36 -3.09 18.41
CA LEU A 140 -18.20 -3.49 17.31
C LEU A 140 -19.47 -4.12 17.88
N VAL A 141 -20.59 -3.49 17.66
CA VAL A 141 -21.89 -4.13 17.80
C VAL A 141 -22.10 -4.96 16.53
N GLY A 142 -21.69 -6.23 16.59
CA GLY A 142 -22.17 -7.30 15.69
C GLY A 142 -21.96 -7.10 14.18
N GLY A 143 -20.90 -6.44 13.71
CA GLY A 143 -20.88 -6.09 12.33
C GLY A 143 -19.57 -6.32 11.57
N MET A 144 -19.67 -7.09 10.51
CA MET A 144 -18.74 -7.04 9.38
C MET A 144 -18.66 -5.61 8.83
N PRO A 145 -17.50 -5.18 8.23
CA PRO A 145 -17.47 -3.94 7.46
C PRO A 145 -18.53 -4.03 6.36
N THR A 146 -19.48 -3.09 6.39
CA THR A 146 -20.70 -3.21 5.59
C THR A 146 -20.59 -2.56 4.22
N ASN A 147 -19.60 -1.67 4.00
CA ASN A 147 -19.50 -0.89 2.77
C ASN A 147 -18.08 -0.79 2.26
N ASN A 148 -17.89 -1.13 1.00
CA ASN A 148 -16.72 -0.78 0.21
C ASN A 148 -17.08 0.40 -0.71
N LEU A 149 -16.36 1.51 -0.62
CA LEU A 149 -16.56 2.66 -1.50
C LEU A 149 -15.81 2.53 -2.84
N ARG A 150 -15.04 1.45 -3.02
CA ARG A 150 -14.39 1.11 -4.29
C ARG A 150 -15.24 0.13 -5.09
N SER A 151 -14.91 0.03 -6.38
CA SER A 151 -15.64 -0.84 -7.32
C SER A 151 -15.39 -2.33 -7.08
N ALA A 152 -14.42 -2.70 -6.24
CA ALA A 152 -13.91 -4.06 -6.08
C ALA A 152 -13.39 -4.66 -7.42
N SER A 153 -12.81 -3.83 -8.28
CA SER A 153 -12.25 -4.16 -9.58
C SER A 153 -10.91 -3.45 -9.80
N PHE A 154 -10.06 -4.00 -10.65
CA PHE A 154 -8.82 -3.32 -11.05
C PHE A 154 -9.13 -2.32 -12.17
N ASP A 155 -9.86 -1.25 -11.86
CA ASP A 155 -10.39 -0.31 -12.86
C ASP A 155 -9.94 1.14 -12.66
N LEU A 156 -9.00 1.35 -11.71
CA LEU A 156 -8.41 2.64 -11.39
C LEU A 156 -9.43 3.69 -10.91
N ASP A 157 -10.51 3.25 -10.23
CA ASP A 157 -11.49 4.19 -9.70
C ASP A 157 -10.89 5.09 -8.62
N CYS A 158 -9.81 4.66 -7.94
CA CYS A 158 -9.02 5.48 -7.04
C CYS A 158 -8.35 6.68 -7.75
N VAL A 159 -8.13 6.61 -9.07
CA VAL A 159 -7.61 7.68 -9.93
C VAL A 159 -8.74 8.46 -10.60
N TYR A 160 -9.64 7.76 -11.25
CA TYR A 160 -10.69 8.36 -12.10
C TYR A 160 -11.91 8.85 -11.34
N GLY A 161 -12.05 8.46 -10.05
CA GLY A 161 -13.30 8.69 -9.34
C GLY A 161 -14.48 8.10 -10.12
N ARG A 162 -15.56 8.85 -10.20
CA ARG A 162 -16.76 8.48 -10.97
C ARG A 162 -16.79 9.03 -12.40
N GLY A 163 -15.67 9.56 -12.87
CA GLY A 163 -15.52 10.07 -14.23
C GLY A 163 -15.84 11.57 -14.40
N PRO A 164 -15.56 12.14 -15.61
CA PRO A 164 -15.60 13.59 -15.83
C PRO A 164 -17.01 14.18 -15.76
N ALA A 165 -18.06 13.42 -16.02
CA ALA A 165 -19.43 13.89 -15.91
C ALA A 165 -19.89 14.14 -14.47
N ASP A 166 -19.37 13.36 -13.51
CA ASP A 166 -19.75 13.45 -12.10
C ASP A 166 -18.71 14.22 -11.26
N GLN A 167 -17.43 14.07 -11.58
CA GLN A 167 -16.33 14.70 -10.86
C GLN A 167 -15.42 15.50 -11.81
N PRO A 168 -15.93 16.54 -12.50
CA PRO A 168 -15.18 17.29 -13.50
C PRO A 168 -13.91 17.94 -12.96
N TYR A 169 -13.83 18.18 -11.65
CA TYR A 169 -12.68 18.79 -10.98
C TYR A 169 -11.42 17.90 -10.93
N LEU A 170 -11.52 16.62 -11.34
CA LEU A 170 -10.37 15.74 -11.51
C LEU A 170 -9.76 15.82 -12.91
N TYR A 171 -10.42 16.53 -13.84
CA TYR A 171 -10.10 16.52 -15.25
C TYR A 171 -9.74 17.93 -15.76
N GLN A 172 -9.02 17.97 -16.88
CA GLN A 172 -8.80 19.19 -17.63
C GLN A 172 -10.07 19.60 -18.38
N ASP A 173 -10.08 20.79 -18.99
CA ASP A 173 -11.24 21.33 -19.71
C ASP A 173 -11.68 20.48 -20.91
N ASP A 174 -10.79 19.59 -21.40
CA ASP A 174 -11.12 18.64 -22.47
C ASP A 174 -12.02 17.48 -22.01
N GLY A 175 -12.25 17.33 -20.69
CA GLY A 175 -13.04 16.27 -20.08
C GLY A 175 -12.45 14.86 -20.27
N ARG A 176 -11.19 14.76 -20.70
CA ARG A 176 -10.52 13.51 -21.05
C ARG A 176 -9.20 13.32 -20.33
N SER A 177 -8.38 14.37 -20.28
CA SER A 177 -7.09 14.38 -19.62
C SER A 177 -7.27 14.62 -18.12
N LEU A 178 -6.46 13.96 -17.29
CA LEU A 178 -6.46 14.15 -15.86
C LEU A 178 -5.73 15.44 -15.49
N LEU A 179 -6.23 16.13 -14.45
CA LEU A 179 -5.61 17.32 -13.92
C LEU A 179 -4.32 16.97 -13.19
N VAL A 180 -3.28 17.76 -13.40
CA VAL A 180 -2.00 17.66 -12.68
C VAL A 180 -1.79 18.88 -11.79
N GLY A 181 -1.06 18.70 -10.71
CA GLY A 181 -0.72 19.77 -9.80
C GLY A 181 0.58 20.47 -10.18
N ARG A 182 1.21 21.07 -9.20
CA ARG A 182 2.47 21.78 -9.35
C ARG A 182 3.60 20.83 -9.78
N THR A 183 4.42 21.27 -10.72
CA THR A 183 5.62 20.54 -11.11
C THR A 183 6.59 20.41 -9.93
N LEU A 184 7.12 19.22 -9.75
CA LEU A 184 8.20 18.94 -8.82
C LEU A 184 9.52 19.00 -9.62
N ASN A 185 10.29 20.05 -9.39
CA ASN A 185 11.53 20.33 -10.14
C ASN A 185 12.72 19.87 -9.32
N GLN A 186 13.23 18.68 -9.64
CA GLN A 186 14.49 18.19 -9.10
C GLN A 186 15.48 17.95 -10.24
N ALA A 187 16.71 18.43 -10.11
CA ALA A 187 17.75 18.11 -11.05
C ALA A 187 17.92 16.57 -11.16
N GLY A 188 18.03 16.06 -12.38
CA GLY A 188 18.18 14.64 -12.65
C GLY A 188 16.87 13.81 -12.57
N VAL A 189 15.74 14.42 -12.23
CA VAL A 189 14.41 13.80 -12.28
C VAL A 189 13.61 14.38 -13.45
N ALA A 190 12.81 13.54 -14.11
CA ALA A 190 12.03 13.94 -15.27
C ALA A 190 11.06 15.09 -14.95
N SER A 191 10.90 16.00 -15.92
CA SER A 191 10.07 17.21 -15.80
C SER A 191 8.56 16.92 -15.65
N ASN A 192 8.12 15.68 -15.86
CA ASN A 192 6.72 15.28 -15.72
C ASN A 192 6.32 14.86 -14.30
N ALA A 193 7.23 14.95 -13.32
CA ALA A 193 6.89 14.74 -11.93
C ALA A 193 6.06 15.92 -11.40
N HIS A 194 4.88 15.63 -10.86
CA HIS A 194 3.97 16.63 -10.32
C HIS A 194 3.48 16.22 -8.93
N ASP A 195 3.20 17.21 -8.10
CA ASP A 195 2.33 17.04 -6.93
C ASP A 195 0.88 16.87 -7.41
N HIS A 196 -0.02 16.48 -6.55
CA HIS A 196 -1.45 16.49 -6.84
C HIS A 196 -1.96 17.93 -7.03
N PRO A 197 -3.05 18.13 -7.80
CA PRO A 197 -3.81 19.37 -7.70
C PRO A 197 -4.27 19.55 -6.25
N ARG A 198 -4.08 20.75 -5.68
CA ARG A 198 -4.42 21.01 -4.28
C ARG A 198 -5.27 22.24 -4.11
N LEU A 199 -6.24 22.16 -3.19
CA LEU A 199 -6.99 23.31 -2.71
C LEU A 199 -6.71 23.47 -1.22
N LYS A 200 -6.04 24.57 -0.84
CA LYS A 200 -5.63 24.87 0.55
C LYS A 200 -4.86 23.69 1.20
N GLY A 201 -3.89 23.15 0.47
CA GLY A 201 -3.05 22.04 0.90
C GLY A 201 -3.68 20.65 0.75
N ARG A 202 -4.98 20.53 0.57
CA ARG A 202 -5.67 19.25 0.38
C ARG A 202 -5.60 18.79 -1.07
N ALA A 203 -5.18 17.57 -1.30
CA ALA A 203 -5.16 16.98 -2.63
C ALA A 203 -6.57 16.74 -3.19
N ILE A 204 -6.73 17.00 -4.49
CA ILE A 204 -7.96 16.77 -5.26
C ILE A 204 -7.73 15.51 -6.09
N LEU A 205 -8.23 14.38 -5.63
CA LEU A 205 -8.05 13.05 -6.22
C LEU A 205 -9.20 12.11 -5.88
N GLY A 206 -9.27 10.99 -6.58
CA GLY A 206 -10.33 10.00 -6.44
C GLY A 206 -10.33 9.25 -5.10
N ASP A 207 -9.15 9.03 -4.50
CA ASP A 207 -9.00 8.42 -3.19
C ASP A 207 -8.00 9.18 -2.30
N LYS A 208 -8.48 9.69 -1.16
CA LYS A 208 -7.67 10.48 -0.22
C LYS A 208 -6.41 9.76 0.27
N ARG A 209 -6.42 8.43 0.33
CA ARG A 209 -5.28 7.63 0.80
C ARG A 209 -4.09 7.69 -0.16
N ASN A 210 -4.33 8.00 -1.44
CA ASN A 210 -3.26 8.26 -2.39
C ASN A 210 -2.49 9.56 -2.12
N ASP A 211 -2.74 10.22 -0.99
CA ASP A 211 -1.96 11.37 -0.48
C ASP A 211 -1.38 11.12 0.92
N GLU A 212 -1.42 9.90 1.47
CA GLU A 212 -0.99 9.64 2.85
C GLU A 212 0.53 9.63 3.05
N ASN A 213 1.28 9.35 1.98
CA ASN A 213 2.74 9.48 1.93
C ASN A 213 3.22 9.85 0.53
N VAL A 214 4.41 10.42 0.44
CA VAL A 214 4.98 10.93 -0.82
C VAL A 214 5.09 9.85 -1.90
N LEU A 215 5.39 8.61 -1.51
CA LEU A 215 5.67 7.54 -2.47
C LEU A 215 4.37 7.01 -3.11
N VAL A 216 3.31 6.75 -2.33
CA VAL A 216 2.02 6.37 -2.90
C VAL A 216 1.40 7.53 -3.68
N SER A 217 1.62 8.77 -3.24
CA SER A 217 1.16 9.97 -3.93
C SER A 217 1.77 10.08 -5.32
N GLN A 218 3.08 9.94 -5.43
CA GLN A 218 3.73 10.01 -6.74
C GLN A 218 3.52 8.73 -7.56
N MET A 219 3.24 7.57 -6.94
CA MET A 219 2.75 6.38 -7.63
C MET A 219 1.41 6.64 -8.33
N HIS A 220 0.46 7.29 -7.65
CA HIS A 220 -0.77 7.77 -8.29
C HIS A 220 -0.44 8.72 -9.46
N GLY A 221 0.52 9.62 -9.28
CA GLY A 221 1.01 10.53 -10.32
C GLY A 221 1.56 9.79 -11.56
N VAL A 222 2.16 8.61 -11.40
CA VAL A 222 2.60 7.77 -12.53
C VAL A 222 1.41 7.36 -13.40
N PHE A 223 0.29 6.92 -12.79
CA PHE A 223 -0.90 6.53 -13.54
C PHE A 223 -1.61 7.74 -14.19
N VAL A 224 -1.61 8.90 -13.52
CA VAL A 224 -2.10 10.17 -14.11
C VAL A 224 -1.28 10.52 -15.35
N ALA A 225 0.05 10.51 -15.26
CA ALA A 225 0.94 10.83 -16.36
C ALA A 225 0.81 9.82 -17.51
N PHE A 226 0.70 8.52 -17.20
CA PHE A 226 0.48 7.49 -18.21
C PHE A 226 -0.87 7.66 -18.92
N HIS A 227 -1.95 7.95 -18.18
CA HIS A 227 -3.26 8.27 -18.79
C HIS A 227 -3.16 9.47 -19.73
N ASN A 228 -2.54 10.56 -19.32
CA ASN A 228 -2.39 11.75 -20.14
C ASN A 228 -1.53 11.49 -21.39
N LYS A 229 -0.50 10.63 -21.28
CA LYS A 229 0.26 10.15 -22.44
C LYS A 229 -0.62 9.36 -23.41
N VAL A 230 -1.45 8.44 -22.91
CA VAL A 230 -2.40 7.68 -23.74
C VAL A 230 -3.41 8.62 -24.39
N ALA A 231 -3.91 9.63 -23.68
CA ALA A 231 -4.84 10.63 -24.22
C ALA A 231 -4.21 11.45 -25.36
N ALA A 232 -2.93 11.83 -25.21
CA ALA A 232 -2.19 12.54 -26.27
C ALA A 232 -1.97 11.66 -27.51
N ASP A 233 -1.67 10.36 -27.33
CA ASP A 233 -1.47 9.42 -28.43
C ASP A 233 -2.78 9.04 -29.15
N HIS A 234 -3.92 9.24 -28.49
CA HIS A 234 -5.25 8.90 -29.02
C HIS A 234 -6.18 10.13 -29.01
N PRO A 235 -5.91 11.17 -29.83
CA PRO A 235 -6.59 12.47 -29.75
C PRO A 235 -8.10 12.42 -30.07
N ARG A 236 -8.57 11.33 -30.67
CA ARG A 236 -9.99 11.14 -31.03
C ARG A 236 -10.74 10.22 -30.06
N ALA A 237 -10.05 9.56 -29.15
CA ALA A 237 -10.67 8.63 -28.21
C ALA A 237 -11.48 9.39 -27.15
N SER A 238 -12.63 8.84 -26.80
CA SER A 238 -13.42 9.28 -25.65
C SER A 238 -12.71 8.95 -24.33
N PHE A 239 -13.15 9.55 -23.24
CA PHE A 239 -12.65 9.22 -21.91
C PHE A 239 -12.77 7.72 -21.60
N ASP A 240 -13.92 7.11 -21.90
CA ASP A 240 -14.14 5.68 -21.62
C ASP A 240 -13.20 4.77 -22.43
N GLU A 241 -12.90 5.12 -23.67
CA GLU A 241 -11.92 4.39 -24.47
C GLU A 241 -10.51 4.54 -23.92
N LEU A 242 -10.12 5.74 -23.49
CA LEU A 242 -8.81 6.00 -22.85
C LEU A 242 -8.70 5.23 -21.54
N ARG A 243 -9.73 5.30 -20.69
CA ARG A 243 -9.79 4.54 -19.44
C ARG A 243 -9.62 3.05 -19.71
N GLN A 244 -10.33 2.48 -20.69
CA GLN A 244 -10.21 1.07 -21.03
C GLN A 244 -8.80 0.70 -21.51
N ILE A 245 -8.15 1.53 -22.32
CA ILE A 245 -6.77 1.29 -22.76
C ILE A 245 -5.84 1.24 -21.53
N VAL A 246 -5.91 2.22 -20.64
CA VAL A 246 -5.05 2.30 -19.44
C VAL A 246 -5.32 1.12 -18.51
N THR A 247 -6.59 0.80 -18.25
CA THR A 247 -7.01 -0.30 -17.37
C THR A 247 -6.49 -1.66 -17.86
N LEU A 248 -6.56 -1.94 -19.17
CA LEU A 248 -6.03 -3.20 -19.72
C LEU A 248 -4.50 -3.30 -19.56
N HIS A 249 -3.77 -2.19 -19.71
CA HIS A 249 -2.32 -2.17 -19.45
C HIS A 249 -2.00 -2.38 -17.97
N TYR A 250 -2.75 -1.75 -17.08
CA TYR A 250 -2.63 -1.93 -15.63
C TYR A 250 -2.85 -3.38 -15.21
N GLN A 251 -3.94 -4.00 -15.68
CA GLN A 251 -4.25 -5.40 -15.40
C GLN A 251 -3.23 -6.37 -16.01
N TRP A 252 -2.72 -6.06 -17.21
CA TRP A 252 -1.62 -6.82 -17.81
C TRP A 252 -0.38 -6.79 -16.90
N MET A 253 0.05 -5.59 -16.48
CA MET A 253 1.20 -5.42 -15.61
C MET A 253 1.01 -6.14 -14.27
N ILE A 254 -0.19 -6.09 -13.68
CA ILE A 254 -0.50 -6.86 -12.47
C ILE A 254 -0.23 -8.35 -12.68
N LEU A 255 -0.74 -8.93 -13.77
CA LEU A 255 -0.67 -10.38 -14.01
C LEU A 255 0.71 -10.86 -14.47
N THR A 256 1.47 -10.03 -15.18
CA THR A 256 2.74 -10.45 -15.80
C THR A 256 3.99 -9.92 -15.11
N ASP A 257 3.84 -8.96 -14.19
CA ASP A 257 4.96 -8.37 -13.45
C ASP A 257 4.74 -8.43 -11.92
N PHE A 258 3.68 -7.81 -11.40
CA PHE A 258 3.46 -7.69 -9.96
C PHE A 258 3.22 -9.05 -9.28
N LEU A 259 2.22 -9.82 -9.72
CA LEU A 259 1.90 -11.12 -9.11
C LEU A 259 3.04 -12.13 -9.18
N PRO A 260 3.79 -12.29 -10.30
CA PRO A 260 4.93 -13.20 -10.35
C PRO A 260 6.04 -12.88 -9.34
N LYS A 261 6.22 -11.60 -8.97
CA LYS A 261 7.19 -11.22 -7.94
C LYS A 261 6.75 -11.65 -6.54
N LEU A 262 5.44 -11.60 -6.27
CA LEU A 262 4.88 -11.97 -4.97
C LEU A 262 4.73 -13.48 -4.79
N LEU A 263 4.27 -14.17 -5.82
CA LEU A 263 3.83 -15.58 -5.73
C LEU A 263 4.85 -16.56 -6.35
N GLY A 264 5.63 -16.08 -7.31
CA GLY A 264 6.37 -16.90 -8.27
C GLY A 264 5.61 -17.07 -9.58
N ALA A 265 6.34 -17.14 -10.68
CA ALA A 265 5.76 -17.24 -12.02
C ALA A 265 4.99 -18.56 -12.25
N ASP A 266 5.45 -19.64 -11.62
CA ASP A 266 4.85 -20.98 -11.66
C ASP A 266 3.46 -21.01 -10.99
N VAL A 267 3.30 -20.31 -9.87
CA VAL A 267 2.00 -20.20 -9.18
C VAL A 267 1.00 -19.43 -10.05
N VAL A 268 1.43 -18.30 -10.62
CA VAL A 268 0.56 -17.50 -11.53
C VAL A 268 0.21 -18.31 -12.78
N ALA A 269 1.16 -19.01 -13.39
CA ALA A 269 0.91 -19.90 -14.53
C ALA A 269 -0.03 -21.06 -14.19
N GLY A 270 0.03 -21.57 -12.96
CA GLY A 270 -0.91 -22.58 -12.46
C GLY A 270 -2.35 -22.05 -12.35
N LEU A 271 -2.52 -20.81 -11.88
CA LEU A 271 -3.83 -20.15 -11.75
C LEU A 271 -4.40 -19.68 -13.09
N LEU A 272 -3.53 -19.26 -14.00
CA LEU A 272 -3.90 -18.65 -15.27
C LEU A 272 -3.03 -19.18 -16.43
N PRO A 273 -3.15 -20.47 -16.77
CA PRO A 273 -2.28 -21.10 -17.75
C PRO A 273 -2.41 -20.47 -19.14
N GLY A 274 -1.26 -20.25 -19.78
CA GLY A 274 -1.17 -19.68 -21.13
C GLY A 274 -1.35 -18.16 -21.22
N PHE A 275 -1.69 -17.46 -20.13
CA PHE A 275 -1.78 -16.01 -20.14
C PHE A 275 -0.39 -15.38 -20.33
N GLY A 276 -0.30 -14.39 -21.20
CA GLY A 276 0.94 -13.67 -21.48
C GLY A 276 1.92 -14.40 -22.40
N GLU A 277 1.68 -15.65 -22.76
CA GLU A 277 2.52 -16.40 -23.72
C GLU A 277 2.56 -15.71 -25.08
N GLY A 278 3.76 -15.52 -25.62
CA GLY A 278 3.96 -14.76 -26.85
C GLY A 278 3.52 -13.29 -26.77
N GLY A 279 3.44 -12.71 -25.55
CA GLY A 279 3.04 -11.33 -25.31
C GLY A 279 1.56 -11.04 -25.59
N LYS A 280 0.66 -12.03 -25.47
CA LYS A 280 -0.78 -11.92 -25.76
C LYS A 280 -1.63 -12.36 -24.57
N VAL A 281 -2.91 -11.97 -24.58
CA VAL A 281 -3.90 -12.45 -23.60
C VAL A 281 -4.15 -13.96 -23.68
N ASN A 282 -4.20 -14.53 -24.89
CA ASN A 282 -4.36 -15.97 -25.17
C ASN A 282 -5.62 -16.64 -24.60
N ARG A 283 -6.65 -15.92 -24.18
CA ARG A 283 -7.87 -16.45 -23.55
C ARG A 283 -7.60 -17.53 -22.50
N ALA A 284 -6.71 -17.25 -21.59
CA ALA A 284 -6.38 -18.15 -20.51
C ALA A 284 -7.62 -18.49 -19.68
N GLN A 285 -7.73 -19.77 -19.27
CA GLN A 285 -8.78 -20.22 -18.38
C GLN A 285 -8.32 -20.12 -16.92
N ALA A 286 -9.01 -19.31 -16.12
CA ALA A 286 -8.75 -19.21 -14.69
C ALA A 286 -9.03 -20.55 -13.99
N ARG A 287 -8.05 -21.05 -13.24
CA ARG A 287 -8.16 -22.24 -12.39
C ARG A 287 -8.29 -21.81 -10.95
N LEU A 288 -9.52 -21.67 -10.49
CA LEU A 288 -9.84 -21.25 -9.12
C LEU A 288 -10.38 -22.46 -8.35
N THR A 289 -9.75 -22.80 -7.24
CA THR A 289 -10.18 -23.86 -6.34
C THR A 289 -11.05 -23.30 -5.22
N PHE A 290 -10.56 -22.29 -4.52
CA PHE A 290 -11.18 -21.73 -3.32
C PHE A 290 -12.03 -20.48 -3.62
N ALA A 291 -11.65 -19.72 -4.64
CA ALA A 291 -12.32 -18.46 -5.03
C ALA A 291 -13.32 -18.63 -6.19
N SER A 292 -13.66 -19.87 -6.58
CA SER A 292 -14.51 -20.14 -7.76
C SER A 292 -15.96 -19.64 -7.60
N GLN A 293 -16.43 -19.52 -6.36
CA GLN A 293 -17.80 -19.11 -6.00
C GLN A 293 -17.88 -17.67 -5.47
N LEU A 294 -16.80 -16.89 -5.55
CA LEU A 294 -16.83 -15.50 -5.10
C LEU A 294 -17.85 -14.69 -5.92
N PRO A 295 -18.79 -14.01 -5.25
CA PRO A 295 -19.77 -13.18 -5.95
C PRO A 295 -19.10 -11.98 -6.65
N ALA A 296 -19.65 -11.56 -7.78
CA ALA A 296 -19.19 -10.35 -8.47
C ALA A 296 -19.35 -9.11 -7.57
N GLY A 297 -18.35 -8.25 -7.55
CA GLY A 297 -18.35 -7.02 -6.75
C GLY A 297 -18.11 -7.23 -5.26
N GLN A 298 -17.76 -8.45 -4.83
CA GLN A 298 -17.39 -8.74 -3.44
C GLN A 298 -15.95 -9.19 -3.33
N ILE A 299 -15.31 -8.85 -2.21
CA ILE A 299 -13.92 -9.22 -1.91
C ILE A 299 -13.87 -10.06 -0.63
N PRO A 300 -13.08 -11.15 -0.57
CA PRO A 300 -12.98 -11.97 0.64
C PRO A 300 -12.29 -11.21 1.78
N LEU A 301 -12.82 -11.32 2.99
CA LEU A 301 -12.20 -10.73 4.18
C LEU A 301 -10.83 -11.37 4.49
N GLU A 302 -10.65 -12.66 4.21
CA GLU A 302 -9.34 -13.34 4.32
C GLU A 302 -8.28 -12.68 3.44
N PHE A 303 -8.69 -12.10 2.30
CA PHE A 303 -7.81 -11.31 1.44
C PHE A 303 -7.59 -9.91 2.01
N VAL A 304 -8.65 -9.14 2.26
CA VAL A 304 -8.57 -7.72 2.64
C VAL A 304 -7.92 -7.52 4.01
N ASP A 305 -8.33 -8.32 5.01
CA ASP A 305 -7.93 -8.11 6.40
C ASP A 305 -6.78 -9.01 6.87
N ALA A 306 -6.28 -9.87 5.97
CA ALA A 306 -5.10 -10.68 6.24
C ALA A 306 -4.13 -10.75 5.06
N ALA A 307 -4.48 -11.47 3.97
CA ALA A 307 -3.49 -11.88 3.00
C ALA A 307 -2.85 -10.69 2.25
N TYR A 308 -3.62 -9.67 1.87
CA TYR A 308 -3.08 -8.53 1.15
C TYR A 308 -2.38 -7.51 2.06
N ARG A 309 -2.53 -7.63 3.39
CA ARG A 309 -1.78 -6.82 4.38
C ARG A 309 -0.33 -7.27 4.57
N PHE A 310 0.13 -8.28 3.82
CA PHE A 310 1.55 -8.66 3.78
C PHE A 310 2.45 -7.47 3.41
N GLY A 311 1.95 -6.54 2.61
CA GLY A 311 2.68 -5.35 2.16
C GLY A 311 3.23 -4.48 3.27
N HIS A 312 2.67 -4.53 4.48
CA HIS A 312 3.17 -3.80 5.63
C HIS A 312 4.60 -4.24 6.06
N SER A 313 4.95 -5.51 5.85
CA SER A 313 6.28 -6.04 6.10
C SER A 313 7.32 -5.58 5.05
N LEU A 314 6.90 -5.21 3.85
CA LEU A 314 7.79 -4.77 2.78
C LEU A 314 8.36 -3.37 2.99
N ILE A 315 7.84 -2.61 3.96
CA ILE A 315 8.14 -1.19 4.15
C ILE A 315 9.48 -1.01 4.85
N ARG A 316 10.35 -0.23 4.23
CA ARG A 316 11.62 0.22 4.83
C ARG A 316 11.35 1.37 5.80
N PRO A 317 12.17 1.53 6.85
CA PRO A 317 12.06 2.67 7.75
C PRO A 317 12.42 3.99 7.06
N VAL A 318 13.34 3.96 6.09
CA VAL A 318 13.96 5.13 5.46
C VAL A 318 14.04 4.93 3.95
N TYR A 319 13.78 5.99 3.19
CA TYR A 319 13.86 6.03 1.74
C TYR A 319 14.65 7.24 1.25
N ARG A 320 15.31 7.09 0.10
CA ARG A 320 15.84 8.18 -0.72
C ARG A 320 14.86 8.44 -1.86
N LEU A 321 14.39 9.68 -2.00
CA LEU A 321 13.48 10.05 -3.10
C LEU A 321 14.23 10.20 -4.43
N ASN A 322 15.39 10.86 -4.40
CA ASN A 322 16.24 11.10 -5.56
C ASN A 322 17.71 11.29 -5.14
N THR A 323 18.60 11.37 -6.10
CA THR A 323 20.06 11.47 -5.86
C THR A 323 20.52 12.87 -5.46
N GLU A 324 19.72 13.90 -5.78
CA GLU A 324 20.09 15.30 -5.57
C GLU A 324 19.59 15.86 -4.23
N MET A 325 18.58 15.22 -3.64
CA MET A 325 18.03 15.65 -2.36
C MET A 325 19.10 15.53 -1.26
N ARG A 326 19.42 16.65 -0.66
CA ARG A 326 20.37 16.74 0.45
C ARG A 326 19.60 16.85 1.77
N GLY A 327 20.24 16.46 2.87
CA GLY A 327 19.75 16.76 4.20
C GLY A 327 19.83 18.26 4.50
N THR A 328 19.09 18.71 5.49
CA THR A 328 19.34 20.02 6.12
C THR A 328 20.72 20.03 6.77
N GLU A 329 21.31 21.22 6.98
CA GLU A 329 22.60 21.34 7.69
C GLU A 329 22.57 20.64 9.05
N GLN A 330 21.45 20.68 9.75
CA GLN A 330 21.26 20.05 11.05
C GLN A 330 21.24 18.51 10.94
N GLU A 331 20.57 17.96 9.92
CA GLU A 331 20.57 16.52 9.66
C GLU A 331 21.96 16.02 9.25
N LEU A 332 22.67 16.76 8.40
CA LEU A 332 24.02 16.44 7.99
C LEU A 332 25.02 16.49 9.14
N ALA A 333 24.88 17.47 10.04
CA ALA A 333 25.69 17.56 11.23
C ALA A 333 25.42 16.41 12.21
N ALA A 334 24.15 15.98 12.31
CA ALA A 334 23.75 14.88 13.18
C ALA A 334 24.15 13.50 12.60
N ASN A 335 23.91 13.30 11.29
CA ASN A 335 24.23 12.06 10.60
C ASN A 335 24.44 12.27 9.08
N PRO A 336 25.68 12.43 8.63
CA PRO A 336 25.99 12.58 7.21
C PRO A 336 25.48 11.41 6.33
N ALA A 337 25.41 10.19 6.89
CA ALA A 337 24.94 9.01 6.17
C ALA A 337 23.44 9.05 5.84
N LEU A 338 22.64 9.84 6.57
CA LEU A 338 21.22 10.04 6.28
C LEU A 338 20.94 11.18 5.29
N SER A 339 21.98 11.80 4.73
CA SER A 339 21.84 12.89 3.77
C SER A 339 20.93 12.51 2.60
N GLY A 340 19.85 13.26 2.42
CA GLY A 340 18.88 13.03 1.36
C GLY A 340 17.92 11.86 1.58
N ARG A 341 17.96 11.19 2.72
CA ARG A 341 17.03 10.12 3.11
C ARG A 341 15.99 10.64 4.07
N ARG A 342 14.80 10.02 4.03
CA ARG A 342 13.67 10.39 4.91
C ARG A 342 12.98 9.14 5.43
N GLN A 343 12.55 9.19 6.70
CA GLN A 343 11.66 8.16 7.23
C GLN A 343 10.35 8.15 6.47
N ILE A 344 9.74 6.98 6.29
CA ILE A 344 8.42 6.87 5.65
C ILE A 344 7.38 7.69 6.42
N PHE A 345 7.39 7.59 7.74
CA PHE A 345 6.64 8.44 8.65
C PHE A 345 7.54 8.97 9.75
N ALA A 346 7.43 10.24 10.06
CA ALA A 346 8.15 10.84 11.17
C ALA A 346 7.30 11.89 11.85
N ALA A 347 7.65 12.18 13.10
CA ALA A 347 6.95 13.17 13.90
C ALA A 347 7.22 14.61 13.48
N SER A 348 8.32 14.87 12.76
CA SER A 348 8.63 16.19 12.27
C SER A 348 8.35 16.30 10.78
N TYR A 349 7.78 17.43 10.40
CA TYR A 349 7.43 17.76 9.01
C TYR A 349 8.60 17.54 8.02
N TYR A 350 9.82 17.88 8.43
CA TYR A 350 10.98 17.86 7.54
C TYR A 350 11.71 16.50 7.49
N SER A 351 11.49 15.64 8.46
CA SER A 351 12.22 14.37 8.56
C SER A 351 11.45 13.17 7.97
N GLY A 352 10.14 13.28 7.70
CA GLY A 352 9.28 12.21 7.21
C GLY A 352 8.66 12.48 5.85
N LEU A 353 8.34 11.39 5.15
CA LEU A 353 7.62 11.39 3.88
C LEU A 353 6.10 11.41 4.06
N ASN A 354 5.64 11.97 5.18
CA ASN A 354 4.22 12.13 5.48
C ASN A 354 3.52 12.92 4.37
N GLY A 355 2.34 12.47 3.98
CA GLY A 355 1.48 13.13 3.00
C GLY A 355 0.51 14.15 3.60
N PHE A 356 -0.65 14.28 2.96
CA PHE A 356 -1.74 15.22 3.28
C PHE A 356 -1.29 16.68 3.32
N ARG A 357 -0.32 17.02 2.49
CA ARG A 357 0.28 18.35 2.39
C ARG A 357 0.86 18.59 1.01
N GLU A 358 1.14 19.84 0.70
CA GLU A 358 1.92 20.22 -0.47
C GLU A 358 3.37 19.72 -0.32
N PHE A 359 3.91 19.07 -1.35
CA PHE A 359 5.27 18.56 -1.31
C PHE A 359 6.28 19.65 -1.69
N PRO A 360 7.49 19.65 -1.06
CA PRO A 360 8.60 20.48 -1.52
C PRO A 360 8.93 20.20 -2.99
N ALA A 361 9.34 21.22 -3.74
CA ALA A 361 9.62 21.07 -5.18
C ALA A 361 10.71 20.02 -5.48
N GLU A 362 11.67 19.89 -4.57
CA GLU A 362 12.79 18.94 -4.67
C GLU A 362 12.42 17.49 -4.31
N TRP A 363 11.14 17.23 -3.99
CA TRP A 363 10.68 15.89 -3.60
C TRP A 363 10.16 15.04 -4.76
N ALA A 364 10.57 15.34 -5.98
CA ALA A 364 10.31 14.44 -7.11
C ALA A 364 10.98 13.09 -6.89
N VAL A 365 10.23 12.00 -7.10
CA VAL A 365 10.75 10.64 -6.99
C VAL A 365 11.54 10.29 -8.25
N ASP A 366 12.80 9.92 -8.09
CA ASP A 366 13.58 9.26 -9.14
C ASP A 366 13.23 7.76 -9.17
N TRP A 367 12.35 7.40 -10.09
CA TRP A 367 11.86 6.03 -10.21
C TRP A 367 12.95 5.00 -10.55
N LYS A 368 14.14 5.44 -11.02
CA LYS A 368 15.31 4.56 -11.18
C LYS A 368 15.86 4.04 -9.85
N LEU A 369 15.49 4.67 -8.73
CA LEU A 369 15.81 4.18 -7.39
C LEU A 369 14.74 3.23 -6.83
N TYR A 370 13.62 3.05 -7.53
CA TYR A 370 12.47 2.27 -7.07
C TYR A 370 12.10 1.11 -8.00
N PHE A 371 12.55 1.14 -9.25
CA PHE A 371 12.33 0.08 -10.24
C PHE A 371 13.58 -0.20 -11.04
N GLU A 372 13.76 -1.44 -11.46
CA GLU A 372 14.91 -1.87 -12.28
C GLU A 372 14.77 -1.34 -13.71
N ILE A 373 15.13 -0.07 -13.88
CA ILE A 373 15.09 0.62 -15.17
C ILE A 373 16.45 0.57 -15.88
N ASP A 374 17.54 0.68 -15.14
CA ASP A 374 18.90 0.81 -15.65
C ASP A 374 19.94 -0.13 -14.99
N ASN A 375 19.48 -1.31 -14.55
CA ASN A 375 20.31 -2.39 -13.99
C ASN A 375 21.07 -2.02 -12.72
N ARG A 376 20.40 -1.37 -11.77
CA ARG A 376 20.97 -0.96 -10.48
C ARG A 376 20.56 -1.81 -9.28
N LEU A 377 19.87 -2.93 -9.48
CA LEU A 377 19.34 -3.70 -8.35
C LEU A 377 20.43 -4.35 -7.51
N ASP A 378 21.46 -4.93 -8.14
CA ASP A 378 22.58 -5.53 -7.43
C ASP A 378 23.59 -4.45 -6.99
N TYR A 379 23.70 -4.21 -5.69
CA TYR A 379 24.62 -3.23 -5.12
C TYR A 379 26.09 -3.50 -5.49
N ARG A 380 26.48 -4.75 -5.75
CA ARG A 380 27.84 -5.14 -6.15
C ARG A 380 28.19 -4.73 -7.57
N THR A 381 27.19 -4.54 -8.40
CA THR A 381 27.37 -4.14 -9.81
C THR A 381 27.13 -2.66 -10.07
N VAL A 382 26.72 -1.89 -9.05
CA VAL A 382 26.50 -0.46 -9.17
C VAL A 382 27.83 0.26 -9.38
N ALA A 383 27.91 1.09 -10.41
CA ALA A 383 29.09 1.89 -10.68
C ALA A 383 29.39 2.87 -9.54
N GLN A 384 30.68 3.15 -9.30
CA GLN A 384 31.09 4.09 -8.25
C GLN A 384 30.38 5.44 -8.41
N GLY A 385 29.75 5.92 -7.33
CA GLY A 385 28.98 7.15 -7.31
C GLY A 385 27.53 7.04 -7.79
N ALA A 386 27.12 5.92 -8.38
CA ALA A 386 25.72 5.63 -8.70
C ALA A 386 24.98 5.08 -7.47
N ARG A 387 23.68 5.32 -7.42
CA ARG A 387 22.81 4.72 -6.39
C ARG A 387 22.11 3.50 -6.97
N ARG A 388 22.13 2.38 -6.26
CA ARG A 388 21.37 1.19 -6.64
C ARG A 388 19.87 1.37 -6.43
N VAL A 389 19.07 0.49 -7.00
CA VAL A 389 17.64 0.38 -6.71
C VAL A 389 17.48 -0.02 -5.24
N GLN A 390 16.61 0.69 -4.54
CA GLN A 390 16.21 0.34 -3.18
C GLN A 390 15.32 -0.91 -3.26
N ALA A 391 15.72 -1.99 -2.61
CA ALA A 391 14.88 -3.18 -2.48
C ALA A 391 13.74 -2.93 -1.46
N SER A 392 12.61 -3.62 -1.57
CA SER A 392 11.67 -3.73 -0.45
C SER A 392 12.34 -4.49 0.70
N TYR A 393 11.75 -4.46 1.90
CA TYR A 393 12.11 -5.42 2.93
C TYR A 393 11.49 -6.79 2.65
N LYS A 394 11.93 -7.82 3.34
CA LYS A 394 11.43 -9.19 3.19
C LYS A 394 10.01 -9.33 3.74
N ILE A 395 9.27 -10.29 3.19
CA ILE A 395 8.00 -10.70 3.78
C ILE A 395 8.32 -11.57 4.99
N ASP A 396 8.13 -11.01 6.18
CA ASP A 396 8.34 -11.66 7.46
C ASP A 396 7.45 -11.04 8.54
N THR A 397 7.62 -11.43 9.77
CA THR A 397 6.80 -10.96 10.90
C THR A 397 7.32 -9.69 11.56
N SER A 398 8.36 -9.05 10.99
CA SER A 398 8.90 -7.78 11.48
C SER A 398 8.31 -6.60 10.70
N LEU A 399 7.81 -5.61 11.40
CA LEU A 399 7.37 -4.35 10.83
C LEU A 399 8.30 -3.22 11.27
N THR A 400 8.73 -2.41 10.33
CA THR A 400 9.62 -1.29 10.61
C THR A 400 9.03 -0.31 11.63
N ASN A 401 9.87 0.27 12.47
CA ASN A 401 9.47 1.13 13.59
C ASN A 401 8.50 2.27 13.23
N PRO A 402 8.63 3.02 12.11
CA PRO A 402 7.66 4.06 11.78
C PRO A 402 6.20 3.60 11.69
N LEU A 403 5.96 2.31 11.44
CA LEU A 403 4.60 1.74 11.38
C LEU A 403 4.02 1.43 12.77
N ALA A 404 4.83 1.50 13.83
CA ALA A 404 4.33 1.41 15.20
C ALA A 404 3.59 2.68 15.66
N PHE A 405 3.74 3.79 14.93
CA PHE A 405 3.23 5.11 15.32
C PHE A 405 2.64 5.87 14.14
N LEU A 406 1.62 5.31 13.50
CA LEU A 406 0.97 5.92 12.33
C LEU A 406 0.53 7.37 12.65
N PRO A 407 0.89 8.35 11.82
CA PRO A 407 0.63 9.77 12.08
C PRO A 407 -0.86 10.09 12.29
N GLU A 408 -1.74 9.46 11.52
CA GLU A 408 -3.19 9.63 11.59
C GLU A 408 -3.77 9.31 12.97
N PHE A 409 -3.16 8.36 13.69
CA PHE A 409 -3.63 7.88 15.00
C PHE A 409 -2.76 8.34 16.16
N SER A 410 -1.71 9.11 15.90
CA SER A 410 -0.82 9.65 16.91
C SER A 410 -1.34 10.99 17.44
N ALA A 411 -1.03 11.31 18.70
CA ALA A 411 -1.45 12.55 19.32
C ALA A 411 -0.68 13.74 18.73
N GLY A 412 -1.38 14.83 18.43
CA GLY A 412 -0.85 16.05 17.84
C GLY A 412 -1.98 16.85 17.19
N ASP A 413 -1.72 18.10 16.84
CA ASP A 413 -2.73 18.97 16.24
C ASP A 413 -2.88 18.73 14.73
N ASP A 414 -1.80 18.20 14.11
CA ASP A 414 -1.76 17.81 12.71
C ASP A 414 -0.71 16.69 12.49
N SER A 415 -0.58 16.22 11.24
CA SER A 415 0.41 15.20 10.88
C SER A 415 1.87 15.67 11.00
N SER A 416 2.10 16.97 11.22
CA SER A 416 3.42 17.57 11.35
C SER A 416 3.89 17.71 12.81
N SER A 417 2.99 17.53 13.79
CA SER A 417 3.27 17.74 15.21
C SER A 417 2.75 16.59 16.08
N MET A 418 3.36 15.42 16.00
CA MET A 418 3.03 14.31 16.89
C MET A 418 3.55 14.58 18.31
N ARG A 419 2.67 14.44 19.33
CA ARG A 419 3.08 14.47 20.72
C ARG A 419 4.03 13.31 21.02
N ARG A 420 5.04 13.56 21.84
CA ARG A 420 6.04 12.57 22.22
C ARG A 420 6.05 12.35 23.72
N ASP A 421 6.38 11.14 24.11
CA ASP A 421 6.63 10.80 25.52
C ASP A 421 8.03 11.26 25.97
N LYS A 422 8.36 10.96 27.23
CA LYS A 422 9.68 11.27 27.84
C LYS A 422 10.88 10.65 27.13
N ASN A 423 10.65 9.62 26.30
CA ASN A 423 11.70 8.93 25.54
C ASN A 423 11.77 9.45 24.09
N GLY A 424 10.94 10.45 23.72
CA GLY A 424 10.87 11.00 22.38
C GLY A 424 10.03 10.15 21.41
N MET A 425 9.26 9.17 21.90
CA MET A 425 8.41 8.32 21.08
C MET A 425 7.04 8.95 20.89
N PRO A 426 6.43 8.85 19.69
CA PRO A 426 5.09 9.34 19.44
C PRO A 426 4.05 8.67 20.36
N VAL A 427 3.06 9.45 20.81
CA VAL A 427 1.98 8.99 21.68
C VAL A 427 0.68 8.86 20.88
N ALA A 428 -0.01 7.75 21.02
CA ALA A 428 -1.32 7.57 20.39
C ALA A 428 -2.35 8.59 20.91
N ARG A 429 -3.28 9.00 20.05
CA ARG A 429 -4.45 9.78 20.47
C ARG A 429 -5.30 8.96 21.42
N THR A 430 -5.95 9.62 22.38
CA THR A 430 -6.82 8.95 23.35
C THR A 430 -7.86 8.07 22.66
N GLY A 431 -7.92 6.81 23.02
CA GLY A 431 -8.85 5.84 22.44
C GLY A 431 -8.47 5.33 21.05
N GLN A 432 -7.30 5.72 20.52
CA GLN A 432 -6.81 5.24 19.22
C GLN A 432 -5.65 4.26 19.42
N ILE A 433 -5.46 3.39 18.42
CA ILE A 433 -4.34 2.46 18.33
C ILE A 433 -3.45 2.93 17.18
N ALA A 434 -2.27 3.45 17.47
CA ALA A 434 -1.33 3.93 16.46
C ALA A 434 -0.44 2.81 15.89
N ASN A 435 -0.29 1.69 16.61
CA ASN A 435 0.55 0.58 16.20
C ASN A 435 -0.13 -0.28 15.11
N LEU A 436 0.46 -0.33 13.91
CA LEU A 436 -0.13 -1.01 12.75
C LEU A 436 -0.21 -2.53 12.94
N ALA A 437 0.79 -3.16 13.55
CA ALA A 437 0.77 -4.59 13.81
C ALA A 437 -0.42 -4.97 14.72
N TYR A 438 -0.61 -4.23 15.81
CA TYR A 438 -1.73 -4.46 16.71
C TYR A 438 -3.09 -4.21 16.05
N ARG A 439 -3.19 -3.16 15.20
CA ARG A 439 -4.41 -2.89 14.42
C ARG A 439 -4.77 -4.06 13.51
N ASN A 440 -3.81 -4.63 12.78
CA ASN A 440 -4.06 -5.74 11.86
C ASN A 440 -4.47 -7.02 12.61
N LEU A 441 -3.81 -7.33 13.72
CA LEU A 441 -4.17 -8.49 14.54
C LEU A 441 -5.58 -8.37 15.12
N LEU A 442 -5.94 -7.19 15.66
CA LEU A 442 -7.28 -6.92 16.16
C LEU A 442 -8.35 -6.99 15.06
N ARG A 443 -8.07 -6.44 13.88
CA ARG A 443 -8.99 -6.46 12.76
C ARG A 443 -9.36 -7.89 12.38
N GLY A 444 -8.38 -8.79 12.25
CA GLY A 444 -8.65 -10.19 11.94
C GLY A 444 -9.55 -10.88 12.96
N VAL A 445 -9.41 -10.57 14.25
CA VAL A 445 -10.29 -11.12 15.30
C VAL A 445 -11.69 -10.49 15.25
N GLN A 446 -11.78 -9.19 15.08
CA GLN A 446 -13.04 -8.46 15.00
C GLN A 446 -13.89 -8.91 13.82
N ASP A 447 -13.27 -9.08 12.67
CA ASP A 447 -13.93 -9.54 11.45
C ASP A 447 -14.10 -11.06 11.42
N GLY A 448 -13.75 -11.75 12.53
CA GLY A 448 -13.96 -13.18 12.74
C GLY A 448 -13.17 -14.04 11.75
N LEU A 449 -11.96 -13.65 11.35
CA LEU A 449 -11.14 -14.46 10.45
C LEU A 449 -10.76 -15.80 11.11
N PRO A 450 -10.68 -16.91 10.33
CA PRO A 450 -10.18 -18.19 10.82
C PRO A 450 -8.69 -18.09 11.16
N SER A 451 -8.17 -19.08 11.89
CA SER A 451 -6.72 -19.19 12.10
C SER A 451 -5.99 -19.59 10.82
N GLY A 452 -4.69 -19.26 10.72
CA GLY A 452 -3.88 -19.70 9.58
C GLY A 452 -3.82 -21.21 9.42
N GLN A 453 -3.77 -21.95 10.53
CA GLN A 453 -3.79 -23.42 10.52
C GLN A 453 -5.12 -23.96 9.96
N ALA A 454 -6.25 -23.37 10.34
CA ALA A 454 -7.55 -23.80 9.81
C ALA A 454 -7.66 -23.56 8.30
N VAL A 455 -7.16 -22.41 7.82
CA VAL A 455 -7.12 -22.09 6.37
C VAL A 455 -6.18 -23.07 5.64
N ALA A 456 -4.99 -23.34 6.17
CA ALA A 456 -4.06 -24.31 5.58
C ALA A 456 -4.71 -25.70 5.41
N LEU A 457 -5.38 -26.19 6.47
CA LEU A 457 -6.11 -27.46 6.43
C LEU A 457 -7.24 -27.44 5.39
N ALA A 458 -8.04 -26.38 5.33
CA ALA A 458 -9.11 -26.24 4.34
C ALA A 458 -8.57 -26.18 2.89
N MET A 459 -7.33 -25.73 2.71
CA MET A 459 -6.62 -25.78 1.42
C MET A 459 -5.99 -27.14 1.12
N GLY A 460 -6.08 -28.12 2.02
CA GLY A 460 -5.42 -29.43 1.89
C GLY A 460 -3.90 -29.36 2.09
N LEU A 461 -3.41 -28.32 2.74
CA LEU A 461 -2.00 -28.12 3.08
C LEU A 461 -1.71 -28.62 4.51
N THR A 462 -0.46 -29.03 4.76
CA THR A 462 0.00 -29.31 6.13
C THR A 462 0.20 -27.98 6.86
N PRO A 463 -0.51 -27.71 7.97
CA PRO A 463 -0.32 -26.49 8.73
C PRO A 463 1.09 -26.45 9.36
N ILE A 464 1.66 -25.25 9.46
CA ILE A 464 2.90 -25.03 10.21
C ILE A 464 2.54 -25.00 11.70
N ASP A 465 3.26 -25.78 12.51
CA ASP A 465 3.12 -25.79 13.96
C ASP A 465 3.48 -24.40 14.54
N THR A 466 2.77 -23.98 15.58
CA THR A 466 3.01 -22.67 16.21
C THR A 466 4.44 -22.51 16.73
N LYS A 467 5.09 -23.61 17.17
CA LYS A 467 6.51 -23.58 17.58
C LYS A 467 7.48 -23.18 16.46
N ASP A 468 7.09 -23.41 15.20
CA ASP A 468 7.88 -23.13 14.00
C ASP A 468 7.51 -21.80 13.33
N LEU A 469 6.40 -21.17 13.76
CA LEU A 469 6.03 -19.82 13.38
C LEU A 469 6.80 -18.81 14.23
N LYS A 470 7.75 -18.10 13.63
CA LYS A 470 8.69 -17.23 14.33
C LYS A 470 8.29 -15.75 14.27
N VAL A 471 8.60 -15.01 15.31
CA VAL A 471 8.42 -13.55 15.42
C VAL A 471 9.78 -12.88 15.25
N GLY A 472 9.91 -12.02 14.25
CA GLY A 472 11.13 -11.27 13.97
C GLY A 472 11.52 -11.29 12.49
N LYS A 473 12.76 -10.94 12.20
CA LYS A 473 13.28 -10.71 10.84
C LYS A 473 13.66 -12.00 10.13
N ALA A 474 13.43 -12.06 8.82
CA ALA A 474 13.91 -13.13 7.93
C ALA A 474 15.39 -12.91 7.58
N THR A 475 16.27 -12.99 8.56
CA THR A 475 17.73 -12.86 8.42
C THR A 475 18.44 -14.05 9.04
N VAL A 476 19.71 -14.25 8.68
CA VAL A 476 20.51 -15.34 9.24
C VAL A 476 20.69 -15.17 10.77
N GLU A 477 20.78 -13.94 11.26
CA GLU A 477 20.76 -13.63 12.68
C GLU A 477 19.40 -13.97 13.29
N GLY A 478 18.30 -13.62 12.60
CA GLY A 478 16.93 -13.94 13.01
C GLY A 478 16.68 -15.43 13.16
N LEU A 479 17.30 -16.30 12.33
CA LEU A 479 17.19 -17.76 12.52
C LEU A 479 17.62 -18.23 13.91
N LYS A 480 18.55 -17.51 14.55
CA LYS A 480 19.10 -17.84 15.87
C LYS A 480 18.34 -17.17 17.02
N SER A 481 17.76 -15.99 16.78
CA SER A 481 17.21 -15.11 17.83
C SER A 481 15.68 -15.04 17.85
N ASN A 482 15.00 -15.30 16.73
CA ASN A 482 13.55 -15.21 16.66
C ASN A 482 12.83 -16.22 17.56
N ARG A 483 11.84 -15.74 18.30
CA ARG A 483 11.02 -16.54 19.22
C ARG A 483 9.82 -17.16 18.51
N SER A 484 9.30 -18.24 19.08
CA SER A 484 8.04 -18.83 18.64
C SER A 484 6.86 -17.91 18.98
N ILE A 485 5.81 -17.90 18.16
CA ILE A 485 4.56 -17.21 18.53
C ILE A 485 3.99 -17.75 19.85
N ALA A 486 4.20 -19.03 20.17
CA ALA A 486 3.72 -19.66 21.39
C ALA A 486 4.31 -18.99 22.67
N ASP A 487 5.46 -18.33 22.57
CA ASP A 487 6.09 -17.60 23.68
C ASP A 487 5.34 -16.30 24.02
N TYR A 488 4.46 -15.82 23.14
CA TYR A 488 3.73 -14.55 23.30
C TYR A 488 2.39 -14.69 24.02
N GLY A 489 1.90 -15.89 24.22
CA GLY A 489 0.68 -16.12 25.01
C GLY A 489 0.03 -17.47 24.80
N ALA A 490 -0.73 -17.89 25.79
CA ALA A 490 -1.39 -19.19 25.79
C ALA A 490 -2.40 -19.36 24.65
N SER A 491 -2.99 -18.24 24.17
CA SER A 491 -3.94 -18.28 23.05
C SER A 491 -3.30 -18.69 21.72
N PHE A 492 -1.96 -18.67 21.64
CA PHE A 492 -1.22 -19.09 20.44
C PHE A 492 -0.68 -20.53 20.52
N SER A 493 -1.07 -21.31 21.51
CA SER A 493 -0.55 -22.66 21.70
C SER A 493 -0.82 -23.62 20.54
N GLN A 494 -1.90 -23.43 19.79
CA GLN A 494 -2.29 -24.31 18.68
C GLN A 494 -2.75 -23.56 17.41
N ALA A 495 -2.88 -22.24 17.48
CA ALA A 495 -3.41 -21.43 16.39
C ALA A 495 -2.69 -20.08 16.32
N ALA A 496 -2.60 -19.53 15.11
CA ALA A 496 -2.07 -18.19 14.87
C ALA A 496 -3.10 -17.33 14.12
N PRO A 497 -3.15 -16.00 14.39
CA PRO A 497 -3.94 -15.09 13.57
C PRO A 497 -3.56 -15.22 12.10
N LEU A 498 -4.55 -15.22 11.19
CA LEU A 498 -4.33 -15.49 9.76
C LEU A 498 -3.28 -14.55 9.15
N TRP A 499 -3.35 -13.25 9.43
CA TRP A 499 -2.36 -12.30 8.94
C TRP A 499 -0.94 -12.63 9.41
N PHE A 500 -0.76 -12.90 10.70
CA PHE A 500 0.53 -13.31 11.24
C PHE A 500 1.03 -14.61 10.59
N TYR A 501 0.14 -15.60 10.45
CA TYR A 501 0.48 -16.88 9.83
C TYR A 501 1.05 -16.73 8.43
N ILE A 502 0.44 -15.88 7.61
CA ILE A 502 0.88 -15.62 6.22
C ILE A 502 2.30 -15.04 6.18
N LEU A 503 2.60 -14.09 7.06
CA LEU A 503 3.94 -13.51 7.17
C LEU A 503 4.96 -14.55 7.67
N ALA A 504 4.61 -15.28 8.73
CA ALA A 504 5.45 -16.32 9.32
C ALA A 504 5.66 -17.51 8.37
N GLU A 505 4.67 -17.84 7.54
CA GLU A 505 4.79 -18.86 6.49
C GLU A 505 5.84 -18.45 5.44
N ALA A 506 5.80 -17.20 4.96
CA ALA A 506 6.80 -16.69 4.02
C ALA A 506 8.22 -16.77 4.60
N GLN A 507 8.38 -16.36 5.86
CA GLN A 507 9.63 -16.44 6.62
C GLN A 507 10.08 -17.89 6.83
N HIS A 508 9.15 -18.81 7.14
CA HIS A 508 9.44 -20.24 7.33
C HIS A 508 9.95 -20.90 6.04
N VAL A 509 9.30 -20.63 4.91
CA VAL A 509 9.74 -21.12 3.58
C VAL A 509 11.14 -20.58 3.24
N TRP A 510 11.41 -19.30 3.53
CA TRP A 510 12.73 -18.70 3.36
C TRP A 510 13.76 -19.39 4.28
N ALA A 511 13.44 -19.60 5.55
CA ALA A 511 14.32 -20.25 6.53
C ALA A 511 14.73 -21.65 6.07
N GLN A 512 13.79 -22.49 5.63
CA GLN A 512 14.07 -23.83 5.10
C GLN A 512 15.03 -23.80 3.91
N LYS A 513 14.87 -22.79 3.03
CA LYS A 513 15.75 -22.64 1.86
C LYS A 513 17.18 -22.23 2.24
N VAL A 514 17.33 -21.25 3.13
CA VAL A 514 18.66 -20.78 3.53
C VAL A 514 19.40 -21.73 4.46
N GLU A 515 18.69 -22.59 5.21
CA GLU A 515 19.29 -23.67 5.98
C GLU A 515 19.97 -24.70 5.06
N GLN A 516 19.39 -25.00 3.89
CA GLN A 516 20.01 -25.85 2.87
C GLN A 516 21.29 -25.19 2.27
N MET A 517 21.43 -23.88 2.43
CA MET A 517 22.60 -23.10 1.98
C MET A 517 23.62 -22.86 3.11
N SER A 518 23.68 -23.74 4.12
CA SER A 518 24.53 -23.54 5.31
C SER A 518 26.04 -23.42 5.02
N GLN A 519 26.49 -23.83 3.85
CA GLN A 519 27.88 -23.68 3.39
C GLN A 519 28.16 -22.33 2.67
N GLN A 520 27.12 -21.54 2.43
CA GLN A 520 27.25 -20.20 1.83
C GLN A 520 27.50 -19.14 2.91
N SER A 521 28.03 -17.97 2.50
CA SER A 521 28.18 -16.84 3.41
C SER A 521 26.81 -16.33 3.89
N ASP A 522 26.78 -15.66 5.05
CA ASP A 522 25.58 -15.05 5.59
C ASP A 522 25.00 -14.01 4.62
N ASP A 523 25.82 -13.22 3.93
CA ASP A 523 25.38 -12.30 2.88
C ASP A 523 24.65 -13.01 1.74
N ALA A 524 25.19 -14.14 1.24
CA ALA A 524 24.55 -14.91 0.18
C ALA A 524 23.21 -15.51 0.62
N ARG A 525 23.11 -15.93 1.86
CA ARG A 525 21.88 -16.46 2.49
C ARG A 525 20.87 -15.34 2.72
N ASN A 526 21.32 -14.18 3.23
CA ASN A 526 20.47 -13.01 3.42
C ASN A 526 19.97 -12.45 2.08
N ALA A 527 20.73 -12.58 0.99
CA ALA A 527 20.28 -12.17 -0.35
C ALA A 527 19.18 -13.04 -0.97
N VAL A 528 18.80 -14.17 -0.36
CA VAL A 528 17.69 -15.01 -0.83
C VAL A 528 16.37 -14.25 -0.65
N PRO A 529 15.57 -14.05 -1.74
CA PRO A 529 14.33 -13.31 -1.63
C PRO A 529 13.24 -14.10 -0.92
N THR A 530 12.34 -13.38 -0.23
CA THR A 530 11.08 -13.91 0.28
C THR A 530 9.96 -13.70 -0.75
N ARG A 531 8.98 -14.61 -0.73
CA ARG A 531 7.70 -14.53 -1.44
C ARG A 531 6.62 -15.03 -0.50
N LEU A 532 5.37 -14.77 -0.84
CA LEU A 532 4.25 -15.38 -0.12
C LEU A 532 4.36 -16.91 -0.18
N GLY A 533 4.11 -17.54 0.96
CA GLY A 533 4.04 -18.98 1.07
C GLY A 533 2.77 -19.57 0.46
N PRO A 534 2.56 -20.89 0.57
CA PRO A 534 1.42 -21.57 -0.07
C PRO A 534 0.05 -20.99 0.31
N VAL A 535 -0.23 -20.75 1.60
CA VAL A 535 -1.52 -20.19 2.05
C VAL A 535 -1.68 -18.75 1.57
N GLY A 536 -0.69 -17.90 1.87
CA GLY A 536 -0.72 -16.48 1.49
C GLY A 536 -0.79 -16.31 -0.03
N GLY A 537 -0.02 -17.10 -0.77
CA GLY A 537 0.01 -17.08 -2.24
C GLY A 537 -1.31 -17.50 -2.88
N GLN A 538 -1.98 -18.53 -2.34
CA GLN A 538 -3.30 -18.93 -2.83
C GLN A 538 -4.37 -17.90 -2.52
N LEU A 539 -4.40 -17.34 -1.30
CA LEU A 539 -5.36 -16.29 -0.93
C LEU A 539 -5.23 -15.08 -1.86
N VAL A 540 -4.02 -14.58 -2.07
CA VAL A 540 -3.79 -13.43 -2.95
C VAL A 540 -4.05 -13.78 -4.41
N GLY A 541 -3.43 -14.84 -4.93
CA GLY A 541 -3.53 -15.20 -6.35
C GLY A 541 -4.96 -15.49 -6.78
N GLN A 542 -5.69 -16.31 -6.03
CA GLN A 542 -7.07 -16.66 -6.38
C GLN A 542 -8.03 -15.46 -6.24
N SER A 543 -7.82 -14.57 -5.25
CA SER A 543 -8.62 -13.35 -5.13
C SER A 543 -8.42 -12.44 -6.35
N PHE A 544 -7.17 -12.19 -6.76
CA PHE A 544 -6.87 -11.36 -7.94
C PHE A 544 -7.52 -11.92 -9.21
N ILE A 545 -7.37 -13.22 -9.45
CA ILE A 545 -7.95 -13.84 -10.64
C ILE A 545 -9.48 -13.88 -10.58
N ALA A 546 -10.09 -14.10 -9.40
CA ALA A 546 -11.53 -14.06 -9.23
C ALA A 546 -12.12 -12.67 -9.49
N ILE A 547 -11.48 -11.61 -8.98
CA ILE A 547 -11.87 -10.22 -9.24
C ILE A 547 -11.86 -9.95 -10.75
N LEU A 548 -10.79 -10.31 -11.47
CA LEU A 548 -10.71 -10.15 -12.92
C LEU A 548 -11.73 -11.01 -13.65
N LYS A 549 -11.99 -12.24 -13.20
CA LYS A 549 -12.99 -13.14 -13.80
C LYS A 549 -14.41 -12.60 -13.64
N ASN A 550 -14.67 -11.90 -12.55
CA ASN A 550 -15.99 -11.34 -12.24
C ASN A 550 -16.25 -9.97 -12.89
N ASP A 551 -15.23 -9.36 -13.50
CA ASP A 551 -15.37 -8.10 -14.25
C ASP A 551 -15.39 -8.37 -15.77
N PRO A 552 -16.55 -8.21 -16.45
CA PRO A 552 -16.67 -8.47 -17.88
C PRO A 552 -15.86 -7.51 -18.76
N LYS A 553 -15.35 -6.41 -18.21
CA LYS A 553 -14.48 -5.45 -18.91
C LYS A 553 -12.99 -5.75 -18.68
N SER A 554 -12.67 -6.75 -17.86
CA SER A 554 -11.29 -7.07 -17.54
C SER A 554 -10.52 -7.65 -18.72
N ILE A 555 -9.21 -7.69 -18.56
CA ILE A 555 -8.28 -8.23 -19.56
C ILE A 555 -8.55 -9.71 -19.89
N LEU A 556 -9.18 -10.47 -19.00
CA LEU A 556 -9.54 -11.86 -19.26
C LEU A 556 -10.62 -12.01 -20.35
N TYR A 557 -11.39 -10.95 -20.62
CA TYR A 557 -12.39 -10.88 -21.68
C TYR A 557 -11.94 -10.07 -22.90
N ALA A 558 -10.74 -9.51 -22.86
CA ALA A 558 -10.16 -8.81 -24.00
C ALA A 558 -9.97 -9.74 -25.20
N ASN A 559 -9.78 -9.16 -26.39
CA ASN A 559 -9.48 -9.94 -27.59
C ASN A 559 -8.25 -10.83 -27.32
N ALA A 560 -8.33 -12.11 -27.69
CA ALA A 560 -7.27 -13.09 -27.47
C ALA A 560 -5.90 -12.67 -28.05
N ASN A 561 -5.90 -11.83 -29.09
CA ASN A 561 -4.68 -11.27 -29.67
C ASN A 561 -4.31 -9.89 -29.11
N TRP A 562 -5.03 -9.39 -28.10
CA TRP A 562 -4.67 -8.13 -27.49
C TRP A 562 -3.26 -8.20 -26.93
N ARG A 563 -2.52 -7.13 -27.11
CA ARG A 563 -1.13 -6.98 -26.67
C ARG A 563 -0.96 -5.60 -26.05
N PRO A 564 -0.13 -5.47 -25.01
CA PRO A 564 0.21 -4.16 -24.52
C PRO A 564 0.99 -3.38 -25.58
N LYS A 565 0.81 -2.09 -25.56
CA LYS A 565 1.66 -1.08 -26.23
C LYS A 565 2.71 -0.57 -25.24
N TYR A 566 3.46 0.42 -25.62
CA TYR A 566 4.43 1.09 -24.74
C TYR A 566 5.48 0.14 -24.14
N LEU A 567 5.91 -0.84 -24.94
CA LEU A 567 6.88 -1.85 -24.51
C LEU A 567 8.26 -1.25 -24.26
N ARG A 568 8.90 -1.70 -23.21
CA ARG A 568 10.33 -1.53 -22.95
C ARG A 568 11.00 -2.89 -23.02
N GLN A 569 12.04 -3.03 -23.82
CA GLN A 569 12.76 -4.31 -24.03
C GLN A 569 11.83 -5.49 -24.34
N GLY A 570 10.77 -5.24 -25.13
CA GLY A 570 9.79 -6.25 -25.54
C GLY A 570 8.78 -6.64 -24.46
N ARG A 571 8.73 -5.99 -23.29
CA ARG A 571 7.79 -6.24 -22.20
C ARG A 571 7.06 -4.97 -21.80
N PHE A 572 5.86 -5.13 -21.26
CA PHE A 572 5.15 -4.09 -20.53
C PHE A 572 5.05 -4.51 -19.07
N ASP A 573 5.86 -3.89 -18.25
CA ASP A 573 5.99 -4.05 -16.82
C ASP A 573 5.91 -2.66 -16.15
N MET A 574 6.03 -2.57 -14.84
CA MET A 574 6.01 -1.29 -14.14
C MET A 574 7.13 -0.34 -14.59
N PRO A 575 8.40 -0.79 -14.81
CA PRO A 575 9.42 0.02 -15.48
C PRO A 575 8.99 0.59 -16.83
N ALA A 576 8.34 -0.20 -17.68
CA ALA A 576 7.85 0.26 -18.99
C ALA A 576 6.76 1.32 -18.85
N LEU A 577 5.84 1.17 -17.88
CA LEU A 577 4.79 2.14 -17.59
C LEU A 577 5.38 3.48 -17.15
N VAL A 578 6.35 3.47 -16.23
CA VAL A 578 7.05 4.69 -15.74
C VAL A 578 7.77 5.41 -16.88
N VAL A 579 8.47 4.66 -17.73
CA VAL A 579 9.16 5.22 -18.94
C VAL A 579 8.14 5.82 -19.90
N ALA A 580 7.03 5.12 -20.19
CA ALA A 580 5.99 5.61 -21.07
C ALA A 580 5.29 6.88 -20.51
N ALA A 581 5.16 6.98 -19.19
CA ALA A 581 4.66 8.17 -18.51
C ALA A 581 5.62 9.38 -18.58
N GLY A 582 6.86 9.19 -19.09
CA GLY A 582 7.87 10.25 -19.18
C GLY A 582 8.46 10.66 -17.83
N LEU A 583 8.58 9.72 -16.90
CA LEU A 583 9.02 9.94 -15.52
C LEU A 583 10.43 9.36 -15.26
N VAL A 584 11.24 9.24 -16.32
CA VAL A 584 12.64 8.73 -16.27
C VAL A 584 13.57 9.65 -17.03
#